data_7ae0c606737ad7adec04c0cdca38925a
#
_entry.id   7ae0c606737ad7adec04c0cdca38925a
#
_cell.length_a   1.000
_cell.length_b   1.000
_cell.length_c   1.000
_cell.angle_alpha   90.00
_cell.angle_beta   90.00
_cell.angle_gamma   90.00
#
_symmetry.space_group_name_H-M   'P 1'
#
loop_
_entity.id
_entity.type
_entity.pdbx_description
1 polymer ?
#
loop_
_entity_poly.entity_id
_entity_poly.type
_entity_poly.pdbx_seq_one_letter_code
_entity_poly.pdbx_strand_id
1 'polypeptide(L)'
;MGFNNLLKSLFGDKSTRDMKQIQPIVEKVKAAYPEIKALTNDQLRARTKELQQQLQDAVKEEKAKIAELKATVEDTPIDEREDIFNQIDKLEKVVLDKYEVVLNEILPVAFSIMKDTARRFAENDEVVVTANDFDRELAATKDFVRIEDDKAIYSNHWIAGGNDMKWDMVHYDVQLFGGAVLHQGKIAEMATGEGKTLVATLPVFLNALTGNGVHVV
;
A
#
# COMPACT_ATOMS: atom_id res chain seq x y z
N MET A 1 9.03 -38.77 -24.42
CA MET A 1 9.21 -37.43 -23.82
C MET A 1 8.42 -36.44 -24.67
N GLY A 2 7.39 -35.81 -24.12
CA GLY A 2 6.46 -35.01 -24.91
C GLY A 2 7.05 -33.65 -25.28
N PHE A 3 6.66 -33.10 -26.41
CA PHE A 3 7.01 -31.78 -26.94
C PHE A 3 6.85 -30.65 -25.91
N ASN A 4 5.87 -30.75 -25.00
CA ASN A 4 5.67 -29.85 -23.87
C ASN A 4 6.83 -29.82 -22.85
N ASN A 5 7.52 -30.93 -22.64
CA ASN A 5 8.67 -30.99 -21.73
C ASN A 5 9.91 -30.33 -22.36
N LEU A 6 10.04 -30.39 -23.69
CA LEU A 6 11.13 -29.72 -24.41
C LEU A 6 10.93 -28.18 -24.42
N LEU A 7 9.68 -27.73 -24.59
CA LEU A 7 9.33 -26.29 -24.50
C LEU A 7 9.54 -25.74 -23.09
N LYS A 8 9.16 -26.48 -22.05
CA LYS A 8 9.45 -26.11 -20.64
C LYS A 8 10.94 -26.01 -20.35
N SER A 9 11.75 -26.89 -20.94
CA SER A 9 13.21 -26.85 -20.80
C SER A 9 13.87 -25.66 -21.51
N LEU A 10 13.30 -25.20 -22.63
CA LEU A 10 13.86 -24.09 -23.43
C LEU A 10 13.39 -22.71 -22.98
N PHE A 11 12.14 -22.59 -22.51
CA PHE A 11 11.52 -21.29 -22.20
C PHE A 11 11.24 -21.07 -20.70
N GLY A 12 11.52 -22.05 -19.86
CA GLY A 12 11.16 -22.02 -18.44
C GLY A 12 9.64 -22.12 -18.22
N ASP A 13 9.22 -22.47 -17.01
CA ASP A 13 7.83 -22.42 -16.59
C ASP A 13 7.40 -20.96 -16.42
N LYS A 14 6.10 -20.63 -16.61
CA LYS A 14 5.52 -19.30 -16.36
C LYS A 14 5.90 -18.80 -14.96
N SER A 15 5.83 -19.69 -13.95
CA SER A 15 6.24 -19.44 -12.57
C SER A 15 7.70 -18.96 -12.49
N THR A 16 8.63 -19.61 -13.19
CA THR A 16 10.06 -19.22 -13.20
C THR A 16 10.27 -17.83 -13.83
N ARG A 17 9.49 -17.47 -14.84
CA ARG A 17 9.56 -16.15 -15.47
C ARG A 17 9.00 -15.08 -14.56
N ASP A 18 7.85 -15.33 -13.92
CA ASP A 18 7.24 -14.42 -12.97
C ASP A 18 8.15 -14.22 -11.74
N MET A 19 8.78 -15.28 -11.25
CA MET A 19 9.79 -15.17 -10.18
C MET A 19 10.95 -14.25 -10.56
N LYS A 20 11.48 -14.37 -11.79
CA LYS A 20 12.56 -13.50 -12.26
C LYS A 20 12.17 -12.04 -12.37
N GLN A 21 10.89 -11.74 -12.62
CA GLN A 21 10.37 -10.37 -12.67
C GLN A 21 10.15 -9.76 -11.28
N ILE A 22 9.69 -10.57 -10.33
CA ILE A 22 9.31 -10.10 -8.98
C ILE A 22 10.51 -10.09 -8.04
N GLN A 23 11.44 -11.06 -8.15
CA GLN A 23 12.60 -11.15 -7.27
C GLN A 23 13.40 -9.83 -7.16
N PRO A 24 13.67 -9.08 -8.24
CA PRO A 24 14.34 -7.79 -8.14
C PRO A 24 13.58 -6.75 -7.29
N ILE A 25 12.24 -6.83 -7.25
CA ILE A 25 11.41 -5.95 -6.40
C ILE A 25 11.66 -6.29 -4.93
N VAL A 26 11.64 -7.58 -4.58
CA VAL A 26 11.92 -8.05 -3.21
C VAL A 26 13.34 -7.62 -2.78
N GLU A 27 14.33 -7.74 -3.65
CA GLU A 27 15.70 -7.28 -3.34
C GLU A 27 15.77 -5.76 -3.12
N LYS A 28 15.01 -4.96 -3.87
CA LYS A 28 14.90 -3.52 -3.62
C LYS A 28 14.25 -3.21 -2.26
N VAL A 29 13.21 -3.96 -1.86
CA VAL A 29 12.60 -3.84 -0.53
C VAL A 29 13.63 -4.15 0.55
N LYS A 30 14.39 -5.23 0.40
CA LYS A 30 15.45 -5.62 1.36
C LYS A 30 16.57 -4.57 1.43
N ALA A 31 16.91 -3.95 0.31
CA ALA A 31 17.91 -2.88 0.26
C ALA A 31 17.42 -1.59 0.94
N ALA A 32 16.15 -1.23 0.84
CA ALA A 32 15.55 -0.06 1.49
C ALA A 32 15.30 -0.28 2.99
N TYR A 33 15.11 -1.52 3.42
CA TYR A 33 14.68 -1.86 4.78
C TYR A 33 15.61 -1.38 5.91
N PRO A 34 16.95 -1.43 5.81
CA PRO A 34 17.85 -0.96 6.88
C PRO A 34 17.66 0.52 7.22
N GLU A 35 17.44 1.38 6.23
CA GLU A 35 17.17 2.80 6.42
C GLU A 35 15.83 3.00 7.15
N ILE A 36 14.78 2.32 6.72
CA ILE A 36 13.45 2.39 7.34
C ILE A 36 13.49 1.87 8.79
N LYS A 37 14.21 0.78 9.05
CA LYS A 37 14.37 0.20 10.39
C LYS A 37 15.03 1.16 11.38
N ALA A 38 15.92 2.04 10.91
CA ALA A 38 16.64 3.01 11.73
C ALA A 38 15.78 4.22 12.16
N LEU A 39 14.62 4.45 11.53
CA LEU A 39 13.74 5.56 11.83
C LEU A 39 13.06 5.42 13.21
N THR A 40 12.83 6.53 13.90
CA THR A 40 11.91 6.57 15.04
C THR A 40 10.46 6.34 14.58
N ASN A 41 9.53 6.11 15.52
CA ASN A 41 8.11 5.92 15.17
C ASN A 41 7.53 7.15 14.46
N ASP A 42 7.86 8.38 14.93
CA ASP A 42 7.39 9.61 14.30
C ASP A 42 8.02 9.84 12.93
N GLN A 43 9.30 9.50 12.76
CA GLN A 43 9.97 9.57 11.46
C GLN A 43 9.38 8.57 10.47
N LEU A 44 8.98 7.38 10.91
CA LEU A 44 8.30 6.39 10.07
C LEU A 44 6.95 6.92 9.58
N ARG A 45 6.19 7.60 10.44
CA ARG A 45 4.96 8.31 10.06
C ARG A 45 5.21 9.45 9.07
N ALA A 46 6.24 10.26 9.33
CA ALA A 46 6.64 11.33 8.42
C ALA A 46 7.01 10.77 7.04
N ARG A 47 7.76 9.67 6.99
CA ARG A 47 8.12 9.01 5.74
C ARG A 47 6.90 8.54 4.94
N THR A 48 5.87 8.03 5.62
CA THR A 48 4.59 7.68 4.97
C THR A 48 3.92 8.91 4.33
N LYS A 49 3.91 10.04 5.03
CA LYS A 49 3.36 11.30 4.49
C LYS A 49 4.13 11.82 3.28
N GLU A 50 5.46 11.67 3.27
CA GLU A 50 6.29 12.02 2.12
C GLU A 50 5.92 11.19 0.89
N LEU A 51 5.67 9.86 1.04
CA LEU A 51 5.21 9.02 -0.07
C LEU A 51 3.83 9.46 -0.58
N GLN A 52 2.92 9.82 0.33
CA GLN A 52 1.62 10.36 -0.06
C GLN A 52 1.77 11.67 -0.85
N GLN A 53 2.67 12.57 -0.40
CA GLN A 53 2.92 13.84 -1.06
C GLN A 53 3.49 13.64 -2.46
N GLN A 54 4.44 12.72 -2.65
CA GLN A 54 4.98 12.36 -3.97
C GLN A 54 3.87 11.94 -4.97
N LEU A 55 2.91 11.13 -4.50
CA LEU A 55 1.77 10.72 -5.31
C LEU A 55 0.86 11.90 -5.66
N GLN A 56 0.57 12.79 -4.71
CA GLN A 56 -0.28 13.95 -4.97
C GLN A 56 0.40 14.96 -5.91
N ASP A 57 1.70 15.18 -5.75
CA ASP A 57 2.47 16.10 -6.60
C ASP A 57 2.52 15.60 -8.06
N ALA A 58 2.63 14.29 -8.27
CA ALA A 58 2.68 13.69 -9.60
C ALA A 58 1.41 13.94 -10.45
N VAL A 59 0.27 14.12 -9.80
CA VAL A 59 -1.06 14.26 -10.47
C VAL A 59 -1.71 15.62 -10.24
N LYS A 60 -0.99 16.55 -9.64
CA LYS A 60 -1.53 17.86 -9.21
C LYS A 60 -2.13 18.65 -10.37
N GLU A 61 -1.44 18.70 -11.50
CA GLU A 61 -1.87 19.46 -12.67
C GLU A 61 -3.14 18.88 -13.30
N GLU A 62 -3.21 17.55 -13.46
CA GLU A 62 -4.37 16.86 -14.00
C GLU A 62 -5.58 17.02 -13.10
N LYS A 63 -5.40 16.86 -11.78
CA LYS A 63 -6.48 17.05 -10.81
C LYS A 63 -7.01 18.48 -10.80
N ALA A 64 -6.13 19.48 -10.95
CA ALA A 64 -6.55 20.88 -11.06
C ALA A 64 -7.41 21.10 -12.31
N LYS A 65 -6.99 20.59 -13.48
CA LYS A 65 -7.76 20.66 -14.71
C LYS A 65 -9.09 19.94 -14.63
N ILE A 66 -9.13 18.76 -14.00
CA ILE A 66 -10.38 18.02 -13.78
C ILE A 66 -11.33 18.84 -12.92
N ALA A 67 -10.83 19.50 -11.87
CA ALA A 67 -11.64 20.35 -11.00
C ALA A 67 -12.20 21.57 -11.76
N GLU A 68 -11.39 22.22 -12.58
CA GLU A 68 -11.83 23.32 -13.45
C GLU A 68 -12.92 22.86 -14.42
N LEU A 69 -12.74 21.75 -15.14
CA LEU A 69 -13.74 21.21 -16.05
C LEU A 69 -15.03 20.83 -15.31
N LYS A 70 -14.94 20.18 -14.16
CA LYS A 70 -16.14 19.83 -13.35
C LYS A 70 -16.92 21.08 -12.92
N ALA A 71 -16.24 22.18 -12.62
CA ALA A 71 -16.90 23.44 -12.23
C ALA A 71 -17.68 24.10 -13.39
N THR A 72 -17.31 23.83 -14.65
CA THR A 72 -18.01 24.41 -15.83
C THR A 72 -19.22 23.59 -16.28
N VAL A 73 -19.38 22.34 -15.82
CA VAL A 73 -20.42 21.43 -16.31
C VAL A 73 -21.84 21.98 -16.14
N GLU A 74 -22.13 22.61 -14.98
CA GLU A 74 -23.48 23.10 -14.68
C GLU A 74 -23.86 24.28 -15.56
N ASP A 75 -22.91 25.14 -15.93
CA ASP A 75 -23.09 26.32 -16.76
C ASP A 75 -23.07 26.03 -18.27
N THR A 76 -22.70 24.78 -18.65
CA THR A 76 -22.60 24.36 -20.06
C THR A 76 -23.93 23.77 -20.56
N PRO A 77 -24.36 24.10 -21.80
CA PRO A 77 -25.51 23.46 -22.44
C PRO A 77 -25.39 21.95 -22.47
N ILE A 78 -26.53 21.24 -22.34
CA ILE A 78 -26.57 19.77 -22.18
C ILE A 78 -25.92 19.07 -23.36
N ASP A 79 -26.10 19.56 -24.55
CA ASP A 79 -25.52 19.00 -25.80
C ASP A 79 -24.00 19.16 -25.92
N GLU A 80 -23.39 20.07 -25.16
CA GLU A 80 -21.94 20.29 -25.12
C GLU A 80 -21.24 19.58 -23.93
N ARG A 81 -22.01 19.07 -22.95
CA ARG A 81 -21.45 18.42 -21.73
C ARG A 81 -20.70 17.12 -22.02
N GLU A 82 -21.07 16.41 -23.08
CA GLU A 82 -20.40 15.16 -23.47
C GLU A 82 -18.90 15.38 -23.76
N ASP A 83 -18.56 16.49 -24.41
CA ASP A 83 -17.16 16.82 -24.71
C ASP A 83 -16.35 17.12 -23.43
N ILE A 84 -16.98 17.76 -22.43
CA ILE A 84 -16.34 18.01 -21.13
C ILE A 84 -16.10 16.69 -20.40
N PHE A 85 -17.10 15.79 -20.33
CA PHE A 85 -16.93 14.49 -19.69
C PHE A 85 -15.84 13.65 -20.38
N ASN A 86 -15.80 13.66 -21.72
CA ASN A 86 -14.75 12.98 -22.49
C ASN A 86 -13.33 13.53 -22.19
N GLN A 87 -13.21 14.83 -21.89
CA GLN A 87 -11.93 15.42 -21.47
C GLN A 87 -11.57 15.01 -20.04
N ILE A 88 -12.54 15.00 -19.13
CA ILE A 88 -12.36 14.54 -17.74
C ILE A 88 -11.89 13.08 -17.73
N ASP A 89 -12.56 12.18 -18.46
CA ASP A 89 -12.22 10.76 -18.54
C ASP A 89 -10.77 10.53 -19.04
N LYS A 90 -10.35 11.31 -20.04
CA LYS A 90 -8.95 11.25 -20.54
C LYS A 90 -7.95 11.68 -19.47
N LEU A 91 -8.25 12.75 -18.73
CA LEU A 91 -7.38 13.23 -17.64
C LEU A 91 -7.37 12.26 -16.46
N GLU A 92 -8.52 11.69 -16.10
CA GLU A 92 -8.61 10.67 -15.04
C GLU A 92 -7.77 9.43 -15.39
N LYS A 93 -7.77 9.02 -16.66
CA LYS A 93 -6.87 7.97 -17.13
C LYS A 93 -5.39 8.34 -16.98
N VAL A 94 -5.00 9.55 -17.34
CA VAL A 94 -3.62 10.04 -17.14
C VAL A 94 -3.25 10.04 -15.65
N VAL A 95 -4.16 10.42 -14.76
CA VAL A 95 -3.95 10.35 -13.30
C VAL A 95 -3.67 8.92 -12.87
N LEU A 96 -4.43 7.94 -13.34
CA LEU A 96 -4.22 6.53 -13.00
C LEU A 96 -2.88 6.00 -13.52
N ASP A 97 -2.53 6.33 -14.76
CA ASP A 97 -1.25 5.94 -15.36
C ASP A 97 -0.05 6.54 -14.58
N LYS A 98 -0.15 7.80 -14.15
CA LYS A 98 0.88 8.45 -13.32
C LYS A 98 0.98 7.81 -11.92
N TYR A 99 -0.16 7.51 -11.30
CA TYR A 99 -0.17 6.79 -10.02
C TYR A 99 0.52 5.42 -10.12
N GLU A 100 0.25 4.66 -11.19
CA GLU A 100 0.90 3.36 -11.40
C GLU A 100 2.43 3.48 -11.45
N VAL A 101 2.94 4.48 -12.17
CA VAL A 101 4.39 4.73 -12.25
C VAL A 101 4.96 5.04 -10.86
N VAL A 102 4.39 6.01 -10.15
CA VAL A 102 4.90 6.41 -8.83
C VAL A 102 4.74 5.30 -7.79
N LEU A 103 3.62 4.54 -7.80
CA LEU A 103 3.42 3.41 -6.90
C LEU A 103 4.52 2.34 -7.08
N ASN A 104 4.91 2.05 -8.33
CA ASN A 104 6.02 1.12 -8.61
C ASN A 104 7.37 1.66 -8.11
N GLU A 105 7.60 2.97 -8.19
CA GLU A 105 8.82 3.61 -7.69
C GLU A 105 8.91 3.57 -6.17
N ILE A 106 7.82 3.88 -5.46
CA ILE A 106 7.80 3.95 -4.00
C ILE A 106 7.56 2.58 -3.32
N LEU A 107 7.14 1.56 -4.06
CA LEU A 107 6.83 0.22 -3.54
C LEU A 107 7.91 -0.33 -2.59
N PRO A 108 9.22 -0.27 -2.91
CA PRO A 108 10.25 -0.81 -2.02
C PRO A 108 10.24 -0.16 -0.65
N VAL A 109 10.06 1.15 -0.59
CA VAL A 109 10.00 1.93 0.66
C VAL A 109 8.69 1.66 1.40
N ALA A 110 7.56 1.67 0.70
CA ALA A 110 6.25 1.41 1.30
C ALA A 110 6.16 0.01 1.93
N PHE A 111 6.65 -1.03 1.23
CA PHE A 111 6.68 -2.39 1.77
C PHE A 111 7.64 -2.51 2.96
N SER A 112 8.76 -1.78 2.94
CA SER A 112 9.68 -1.70 4.06
C SER A 112 9.03 -1.05 5.28
N ILE A 113 8.27 0.04 5.11
CA ILE A 113 7.50 0.70 6.17
C ILE A 113 6.50 -0.29 6.78
N MET A 114 5.73 -0.99 5.94
CA MET A 114 4.74 -1.95 6.41
C MET A 114 5.37 -3.11 7.17
N LYS A 115 6.47 -3.68 6.65
CA LYS A 115 7.25 -4.72 7.32
C LYS A 115 7.79 -4.25 8.66
N ASP A 116 8.34 -3.03 8.74
CA ASP A 116 8.92 -2.51 9.98
C ASP A 116 7.84 -2.14 11.01
N THR A 117 6.70 -1.63 10.56
CA THR A 117 5.54 -1.40 11.43
C THR A 117 5.08 -2.72 12.07
N ALA A 118 4.95 -3.78 11.28
CA ALA A 118 4.61 -5.11 11.78
C ALA A 118 5.64 -5.63 12.81
N ARG A 119 6.95 -5.44 12.53
CA ARG A 119 8.03 -5.79 13.47
C ARG A 119 7.93 -5.01 14.78
N ARG A 120 7.68 -3.69 14.72
CA ARG A 120 7.56 -2.85 15.93
C ARG A 120 6.45 -3.34 16.84
N PHE A 121 5.30 -3.70 16.29
CA PHE A 121 4.22 -4.29 17.06
C PHE A 121 4.54 -5.70 17.55
N ALA A 122 5.28 -6.52 16.80
CA ALA A 122 5.66 -7.86 17.24
C ALA A 122 6.70 -7.85 18.37
N GLU A 123 7.61 -6.88 18.37
CA GLU A 123 8.71 -6.77 19.34
C GLU A 123 8.36 -5.94 20.58
N ASN A 124 7.29 -5.14 20.56
CA ASN A 124 6.91 -4.24 21.66
C ASN A 124 5.42 -4.40 21.99
N ASP A 125 5.09 -4.42 23.28
CA ASP A 125 3.70 -4.44 23.73
C ASP A 125 2.97 -3.14 23.38
N GLU A 126 3.71 -2.04 23.21
CA GLU A 126 3.18 -0.73 22.88
C GLU A 126 4.09 0.01 21.88
N VAL A 127 3.47 0.72 20.95
CA VAL A 127 4.14 1.62 20.01
C VAL A 127 3.71 3.05 20.30
N VAL A 128 4.67 3.91 20.65
CA VAL A 128 4.41 5.30 21.08
C VAL A 128 4.79 6.26 19.95
N VAL A 129 3.92 7.23 19.68
CA VAL A 129 4.10 8.31 18.71
C VAL A 129 3.61 9.63 19.28
N THR A 130 4.02 10.75 18.70
CA THR A 130 3.41 12.07 18.99
C THR A 130 1.97 12.07 18.51
N ALA A 131 1.02 12.42 19.38
CA ALA A 131 -0.41 12.39 19.07
C ALA A 131 -0.81 13.49 18.09
N ASN A 132 -1.58 13.12 17.07
CA ASN A 132 -2.25 14.02 16.16
C ASN A 132 -3.78 13.90 16.28
N ASP A 133 -4.54 14.66 15.49
CA ASP A 133 -6.00 14.66 15.58
C ASP A 133 -6.60 13.28 15.25
N PHE A 134 -6.05 12.58 14.24
CA PHE A 134 -6.47 11.23 13.90
C PHE A 134 -6.29 10.24 15.07
N ASP A 135 -5.17 10.32 15.80
CA ASP A 135 -4.92 9.47 16.97
C ASP A 135 -5.95 9.73 18.07
N ARG A 136 -6.32 11.00 18.29
CA ARG A 136 -7.32 11.42 19.28
C ARG A 136 -8.72 10.92 18.91
N GLU A 137 -9.10 11.04 17.64
CA GLU A 137 -10.37 10.50 17.14
C GLU A 137 -10.41 8.97 17.25
N LEU A 138 -9.32 8.29 16.94
CA LEU A 138 -9.21 6.83 17.03
C LEU A 138 -9.31 6.37 18.50
N ALA A 139 -8.63 7.03 19.42
CA ALA A 139 -8.66 6.73 20.84
C ALA A 139 -10.07 6.91 21.47
N ALA A 140 -10.91 7.78 20.90
CA ALA A 140 -12.29 7.93 21.36
C ALA A 140 -13.19 6.74 21.01
N THR A 141 -12.77 5.87 20.09
CA THR A 141 -13.60 4.78 19.55
C THR A 141 -12.96 3.40 19.61
N LYS A 142 -11.66 3.31 19.94
CA LYS A 142 -10.87 2.07 19.90
C LYS A 142 -10.07 1.88 21.18
N ASP A 143 -10.20 0.72 21.79
CA ASP A 143 -9.57 0.38 23.07
C ASP A 143 -8.06 0.11 22.95
N PHE A 144 -7.55 -0.17 21.74
CA PHE A 144 -6.14 -0.44 21.51
C PHE A 144 -5.30 0.82 21.28
N VAL A 145 -5.90 2.01 21.39
CA VAL A 145 -5.20 3.30 21.34
C VAL A 145 -5.61 4.13 22.55
N ARG A 146 -4.64 4.74 23.22
CA ARG A 146 -4.89 5.72 24.29
C ARG A 146 -4.02 6.95 24.10
N ILE A 147 -4.48 8.07 24.63
CA ILE A 147 -3.76 9.34 24.63
C ILE A 147 -3.25 9.62 26.04
N GLU A 148 -1.96 9.89 26.15
CA GLU A 148 -1.31 10.37 27.38
C GLU A 148 -0.51 11.66 27.04
N ASP A 149 -0.97 12.79 27.52
CA ASP A 149 -0.45 14.12 27.21
C ASP A 149 -0.38 14.38 25.69
N ASP A 150 0.84 14.48 25.14
CA ASP A 150 1.13 14.69 23.73
C ASP A 150 1.42 13.38 22.97
N LYS A 151 1.22 12.23 23.61
CA LYS A 151 1.54 10.91 23.04
C LYS A 151 0.29 10.11 22.75
N ALA A 152 0.32 9.40 21.62
CA ALA A 152 -0.59 8.33 21.29
C ALA A 152 0.14 6.99 21.47
N ILE A 153 -0.44 6.11 22.26
CA ILE A 153 0.11 4.82 22.63
C ILE A 153 -0.77 3.74 22.02
N TYR A 154 -0.21 2.98 21.11
CA TYR A 154 -0.87 1.89 20.41
C TYR A 154 -0.48 0.56 21.03
N SER A 155 -1.46 -0.18 21.55
CA SER A 155 -1.27 -1.54 22.06
C SER A 155 -1.09 -2.54 20.92
N ASN A 156 -0.24 -3.55 21.10
CA ASN A 156 -0.17 -4.69 20.19
C ASN A 156 -1.23 -5.76 20.50
N HIS A 157 -2.09 -5.52 21.49
CA HIS A 157 -3.22 -6.36 21.88
C HIS A 157 -4.56 -5.73 21.50
N TRP A 158 -5.50 -6.54 21.04
CA TRP A 158 -6.89 -6.13 20.80
C TRP A 158 -7.84 -7.31 21.01
N ILE A 159 -9.11 -7.02 21.20
CA ILE A 159 -10.15 -8.05 21.30
C ILE A 159 -10.76 -8.31 19.92
N ALA A 160 -10.68 -9.55 19.45
CA ALA A 160 -11.30 -9.98 18.21
C ALA A 160 -12.23 -11.17 18.47
N GLY A 161 -13.54 -10.99 18.21
CA GLY A 161 -14.54 -12.04 18.46
C GLY A 161 -14.57 -12.53 19.91
N GLY A 162 -14.25 -11.66 20.88
CA GLY A 162 -14.20 -11.99 22.31
C GLY A 162 -12.89 -12.64 22.77
N ASN A 163 -11.92 -12.84 21.88
CA ASN A 163 -10.61 -13.39 22.21
C ASN A 163 -9.56 -12.28 22.24
N ASP A 164 -8.65 -12.36 23.21
CA ASP A 164 -7.46 -11.50 23.24
C ASP A 164 -6.49 -11.94 22.15
N MET A 165 -6.16 -11.01 21.28
CA MET A 165 -5.25 -11.22 20.16
C MET A 165 -4.02 -10.34 20.35
N LYS A 166 -2.85 -10.91 20.10
CA LYS A 166 -1.58 -10.20 20.09
C LYS A 166 -0.98 -10.19 18.68
N TRP A 167 -0.46 -9.05 18.26
CA TRP A 167 0.28 -8.99 17.00
C TRP A 167 1.68 -9.56 17.20
N ASP A 168 2.00 -10.65 16.51
CA ASP A 168 3.29 -11.36 16.56
C ASP A 168 3.87 -11.66 15.17
N MET A 169 3.26 -11.10 14.12
CA MET A 169 3.59 -11.42 12.73
C MET A 169 4.54 -10.38 12.13
N VAL A 170 5.55 -10.86 11.38
CA VAL A 170 6.46 -10.02 10.57
C VAL A 170 6.56 -10.63 9.17
N HIS A 171 6.54 -9.79 8.13
CA HIS A 171 6.59 -10.24 6.74
C HIS A 171 7.91 -10.96 6.41
N TYR A 172 7.82 -12.18 5.88
CA TYR A 172 8.92 -12.91 5.26
C TYR A 172 9.11 -12.51 3.79
N ASP A 173 10.26 -12.85 3.21
CA ASP A 173 10.57 -12.52 1.82
C ASP A 173 9.54 -13.09 0.83
N VAL A 174 9.03 -14.31 1.08
CA VAL A 174 7.95 -14.91 0.28
C VAL A 174 6.65 -14.12 0.34
N GLN A 175 6.37 -13.47 1.45
CA GLN A 175 5.19 -12.62 1.62
C GLN A 175 5.37 -11.26 0.93
N LEU A 176 6.57 -10.69 0.95
CA LEU A 176 6.90 -9.51 0.14
C LEU A 176 6.73 -9.81 -1.36
N PHE A 177 7.17 -11.01 -1.78
CA PHE A 177 6.96 -11.49 -3.13
C PHE A 177 5.47 -11.57 -3.49
N GLY A 178 4.65 -12.22 -2.65
CA GLY A 178 3.20 -12.31 -2.83
C GLY A 178 2.52 -10.94 -2.90
N GLY A 179 2.91 -10.00 -2.05
CA GLY A 179 2.42 -8.61 -2.08
C GLY A 179 2.72 -7.90 -3.39
N ALA A 180 3.92 -8.07 -3.95
CA ALA A 180 4.31 -7.51 -5.25
C ALA A 180 3.52 -8.15 -6.41
N VAL A 181 3.25 -9.47 -6.35
CA VAL A 181 2.39 -10.17 -7.31
C VAL A 181 0.98 -9.59 -7.32
N LEU A 182 0.39 -9.41 -6.12
CA LEU A 182 -0.95 -8.84 -5.98
C LEU A 182 -1.02 -7.38 -6.47
N HIS A 183 -0.01 -6.56 -6.17
CA HIS A 183 0.06 -5.18 -6.65
C HIS A 183 0.09 -5.10 -8.18
N GLN A 184 0.70 -6.07 -8.86
CA GLN A 184 0.71 -6.17 -10.32
C GLN A 184 -0.61 -6.70 -10.93
N GLY A 185 -1.69 -6.82 -10.16
CA GLY A 185 -2.97 -7.34 -10.63
C GLY A 185 -2.96 -8.83 -10.96
N LYS A 186 -1.99 -9.58 -10.43
CA LYS A 186 -1.85 -11.03 -10.63
C LYS A 186 -2.42 -11.80 -9.44
N ILE A 187 -2.70 -13.08 -9.63
CA ILE A 187 -3.14 -13.99 -8.56
C ILE A 187 -1.90 -14.58 -7.87
N ALA A 188 -1.81 -14.40 -6.55
CA ALA A 188 -0.83 -15.06 -5.70
C ALA A 188 -1.45 -16.34 -5.10
N GLU A 189 -1.05 -17.51 -5.61
CA GLU A 189 -1.44 -18.79 -5.02
C GLU A 189 -0.57 -19.05 -3.78
N MET A 190 -1.23 -19.24 -2.63
CA MET A 190 -0.58 -19.49 -1.34
C MET A 190 -1.29 -20.62 -0.60
N ALA A 191 -0.52 -21.51 0.02
CA ALA A 191 -1.05 -22.59 0.83
C ALA A 191 -1.75 -22.07 2.11
N THR A 192 -2.54 -22.94 2.73
CA THR A 192 -3.17 -22.64 4.02
C THR A 192 -2.09 -22.44 5.09
N GLY A 193 -2.21 -21.39 5.89
CA GLY A 193 -1.24 -21.05 6.96
C GLY A 193 -0.06 -20.17 6.51
N GLU A 194 0.09 -19.84 5.24
CA GLU A 194 1.20 -19.00 4.75
C GLU A 194 1.00 -17.49 4.98
N GLY A 195 -0.06 -17.09 5.67
CA GLY A 195 -0.28 -15.68 6.05
C GLY A 195 -0.84 -14.81 4.93
N LYS A 196 -1.82 -15.31 4.16
CA LYS A 196 -2.48 -14.56 3.07
C LYS A 196 -2.96 -13.17 3.50
N THR A 197 -3.57 -13.06 4.69
CA THR A 197 -4.04 -11.78 5.24
C THR A 197 -2.87 -10.81 5.45
N LEU A 198 -1.75 -11.29 5.97
CA LEU A 198 -0.54 -10.48 6.17
C LEU A 198 0.03 -9.99 4.83
N VAL A 199 0.05 -10.86 3.81
CA VAL A 199 0.46 -10.49 2.44
C VAL A 199 -0.42 -9.39 1.87
N ALA A 200 -1.74 -9.47 2.05
CA ALA A 200 -2.69 -8.47 1.54
C ALA A 200 -2.45 -7.07 2.13
N THR A 201 -1.89 -6.95 3.34
CA THR A 201 -1.59 -5.64 3.94
C THR A 201 -0.63 -4.81 3.11
N LEU A 202 0.28 -5.44 2.37
CA LEU A 202 1.30 -4.77 1.57
C LEU A 202 0.70 -3.98 0.40
N PRO A 203 -0.03 -4.60 -0.55
CA PRO A 203 -0.65 -3.86 -1.64
C PRO A 203 -1.79 -2.94 -1.17
N VAL A 204 -2.52 -3.29 -0.10
CA VAL A 204 -3.55 -2.42 0.50
C VAL A 204 -2.92 -1.13 0.99
N PHE A 205 -1.86 -1.20 1.78
CA PHE A 205 -1.14 -0.01 2.26
C PHE A 205 -0.60 0.83 1.11
N LEU A 206 0.11 0.20 0.16
CA LEU A 206 0.70 0.89 -0.99
C LEU A 206 -0.35 1.66 -1.80
N ASN A 207 -1.45 1.01 -2.19
CA ASN A 207 -2.47 1.63 -3.02
C ASN A 207 -3.30 2.67 -2.25
N ALA A 208 -3.51 2.49 -0.94
CA ALA A 208 -4.18 3.48 -0.09
C ALA A 208 -3.43 4.81 0.02
N LEU A 209 -2.11 4.84 -0.24
CA LEU A 209 -1.31 6.09 -0.25
C LEU A 209 -1.79 7.09 -1.31
N THR A 210 -2.47 6.66 -2.36
CA THR A 210 -3.08 7.54 -3.38
C THR A 210 -4.19 8.42 -2.82
N GLY A 211 -4.78 8.05 -1.67
CA GLY A 211 -5.99 8.66 -1.10
C GLY A 211 -7.29 8.14 -1.72
N ASN A 212 -7.22 7.22 -2.68
CA ASN A 212 -8.38 6.50 -3.21
C ASN A 212 -8.74 5.33 -2.30
N GLY A 213 -9.98 4.88 -2.36
CA GLY A 213 -10.43 3.70 -1.61
C GLY A 213 -9.74 2.41 -2.08
N VAL A 214 -9.49 1.49 -1.13
CA VAL A 214 -9.03 0.13 -1.42
C VAL A 214 -10.06 -0.84 -0.86
N HIS A 215 -10.52 -1.77 -1.71
CA HIS A 215 -11.50 -2.78 -1.32
C HIS A 215 -10.83 -4.14 -1.16
N VAL A 216 -11.12 -4.81 -0.05
CA VAL A 216 -10.68 -6.19 0.24
C VAL A 216 -11.92 -7.06 0.32
N VAL A 217 -11.96 -8.11 -0.49
CA VAL A 217 -13.09 -9.04 -0.59
C VAL A 217 -12.70 -10.43 -0.08
#